data_7505b3974ba18705a74fdbcc2d6c3104
#
_entry.id   7505b3974ba18705a74fdbcc2d6c3104
#
_cell.length_a   1.000
_cell.length_b   1.000
_cell.length_c   1.000
_cell.angle_alpha   90.00
_cell.angle_beta   90.00
_cell.angle_gamma   90.00
#
_symmetry.space_group_name_H-M   'P 1'
#
loop_
_entity.id
_entity.type
_entity.pdbx_description
1 polymer ?
#
loop_
_entity_poly.entity_id
_entity_poly.type
_entity_poly.pdbx_seq_one_letter_code
_entity_poly.pdbx_strand_id
1 'polypeptide(L)'
;MDPVQVRLMCADDLASAERASALTFLDAERSTRRVSDPEVEPRSAVASKHWIDRMRFFLSVDPGGCWVAVKEDTGAGEVVGFAMSQNRGPLWFLATYGVLPGHQAQGLGKRLMDAALDHADGRPGIFSSSVHAGATRRYRLAGFSLHPQMRMVGTVDRSTLPPVDGLREGRADDFEWMDRLDRNLRGAGHGPDHGYMLGTMRLVVSRDTTKPGYVYLDDRGQAALLAAAQPETAQKLLWEALASSRGETLVNCITTPNEWALDVGLAARLDIGQEGYIAVRGMPVPAPYLASGHFL
;
A
#
# COMPACT_ATOMS: atom_id res chain seq x y z
N MET A 1 -35.16 -5.17 -0.72
CA MET A 1 -33.77 -4.71 -0.63
C MET A 1 -33.57 -3.72 -1.75
N ASP A 2 -33.23 -2.49 -1.43
CA ASP A 2 -32.95 -1.49 -2.44
C ASP A 2 -31.75 -1.93 -3.28
N PRO A 3 -31.81 -1.76 -4.61
CA PRO A 3 -30.75 -2.25 -5.49
C PRO A 3 -29.44 -1.50 -5.23
N VAL A 4 -28.35 -2.25 -4.98
CA VAL A 4 -27.00 -1.69 -4.92
C VAL A 4 -26.38 -1.81 -6.31
N GLN A 5 -26.03 -0.66 -6.89
CA GLN A 5 -25.38 -0.56 -8.19
C GLN A 5 -23.84 -0.55 -8.02
N VAL A 6 -23.13 -1.33 -8.82
CA VAL A 6 -21.68 -1.21 -8.98
C VAL A 6 -21.38 -0.43 -10.26
N ARG A 7 -20.68 0.69 -10.12
CA ARG A 7 -20.33 1.60 -11.21
C ARG A 7 -18.96 2.24 -11.02
N LEU A 8 -18.45 2.90 -12.05
CA LEU A 8 -17.27 3.74 -11.92
C LEU A 8 -17.50 4.85 -10.90
N MET A 9 -16.45 5.13 -10.13
CA MET A 9 -16.41 6.21 -9.15
C MET A 9 -16.30 7.56 -9.84
N CYS A 10 -16.99 8.56 -9.34
CA CYS A 10 -16.81 9.96 -9.71
C CYS A 10 -16.32 10.81 -8.51
N ALA A 11 -15.99 12.07 -8.78
CA ALA A 11 -15.48 12.96 -7.73
C ALA A 11 -16.47 13.19 -6.57
N ASP A 12 -17.76 13.18 -6.85
CA ASP A 12 -18.83 13.37 -5.84
C ASP A 12 -18.94 12.20 -4.86
N ASP A 13 -18.45 11.01 -5.25
CA ASP A 13 -18.44 9.82 -4.39
C ASP A 13 -17.35 9.88 -3.31
N LEU A 14 -16.32 10.71 -3.48
CA LEU A 14 -15.10 10.68 -2.66
C LEU A 14 -15.37 10.76 -1.16
N ALA A 15 -16.24 11.65 -0.73
CA ALA A 15 -16.55 11.82 0.69
C ALA A 15 -17.34 10.62 1.27
N SER A 16 -18.26 10.03 0.49
CA SER A 16 -19.01 8.85 0.89
C SER A 16 -18.13 7.60 0.89
N ALA A 17 -17.25 7.45 -0.11
CA ALA A 17 -16.30 6.34 -0.20
C ALA A 17 -15.24 6.39 0.91
N GLU A 18 -14.79 7.59 1.30
CA GLU A 18 -13.90 7.76 2.45
C GLU A 18 -14.56 7.26 3.74
N ARG A 19 -15.79 7.67 4.04
CA ARG A 19 -16.52 7.19 5.22
C ARG A 19 -16.71 5.68 5.20
N ALA A 20 -17.11 5.12 4.06
CA ALA A 20 -17.24 3.66 3.90
C ALA A 20 -15.90 2.95 4.15
N SER A 21 -14.80 3.49 3.62
CA SER A 21 -13.45 2.97 3.84
C SER A 21 -13.04 3.04 5.32
N ALA A 22 -13.24 4.19 5.97
CA ALA A 22 -12.89 4.36 7.37
C ALA A 22 -13.61 3.36 8.28
N LEU A 23 -14.91 3.17 8.08
CA LEU A 23 -15.71 2.22 8.85
C LEU A 23 -15.36 0.76 8.55
N THR A 24 -15.11 0.44 7.28
CA THR A 24 -14.74 -0.94 6.86
C THR A 24 -13.41 -1.39 7.48
N PHE A 25 -12.40 -0.53 7.45
CA PHE A 25 -11.10 -0.87 8.02
C PHE A 25 -11.12 -0.86 9.54
N LEU A 26 -11.83 0.07 10.17
CA LEU A 26 -12.03 0.07 11.62
C LEU A 26 -12.68 -1.23 12.13
N ASP A 27 -13.71 -1.70 11.44
CA ASP A 27 -14.37 -2.97 11.76
C ASP A 27 -13.43 -4.18 11.56
N ALA A 28 -12.70 -4.20 10.45
CA ALA A 28 -11.74 -5.25 10.16
C ALA A 28 -10.62 -5.33 11.21
N GLU A 29 -10.05 -4.21 11.60
CA GLU A 29 -9.01 -4.12 12.63
C GLU A 29 -9.56 -4.56 14.00
N ARG A 30 -10.75 -4.10 14.39
CA ARG A 30 -11.40 -4.51 15.65
C ARG A 30 -11.69 -6.01 15.69
N SER A 31 -12.11 -6.59 14.57
CA SER A 31 -12.44 -8.03 14.48
C SER A 31 -11.21 -8.94 14.54
N THR A 32 -10.03 -8.42 14.20
CA THR A 32 -8.76 -9.17 14.22
C THR A 32 -7.86 -8.83 15.41
N ARG A 33 -8.25 -7.83 16.23
CA ARG A 33 -7.51 -7.36 17.39
C ARG A 33 -7.43 -8.45 18.46
N ARG A 34 -6.26 -8.61 19.08
CA ARG A 34 -6.09 -9.44 20.28
C ARG A 34 -6.49 -8.66 21.53
N VAL A 35 -6.90 -9.35 22.59
CA VAL A 35 -7.29 -8.71 23.84
C VAL A 35 -6.18 -7.84 24.44
N SER A 36 -4.91 -8.20 24.21
CA SER A 36 -3.72 -7.46 24.67
C SER A 36 -3.37 -6.23 23.84
N ASP A 37 -3.94 -6.10 22.64
CA ASP A 37 -3.59 -5.00 21.76
C ASP A 37 -4.30 -3.69 22.21
N PRO A 38 -3.73 -2.51 21.92
CA PRO A 38 -4.39 -1.24 22.17
C PRO A 38 -5.77 -1.15 21.49
N GLU A 39 -6.64 -0.29 21.99
CA GLU A 39 -7.92 0.00 21.32
C GLU A 39 -7.65 0.60 19.93
N VAL A 40 -8.46 0.17 18.95
CA VAL A 40 -8.37 0.67 17.57
C VAL A 40 -9.10 2.00 17.49
N GLU A 41 -8.36 3.05 17.20
CA GLU A 41 -8.89 4.40 17.06
C GLU A 41 -9.48 4.61 15.65
N PRO A 42 -10.58 5.39 15.55
CA PRO A 42 -11.11 5.81 14.26
C PRO A 42 -10.07 6.61 13.46
N ARG A 43 -10.17 6.54 12.13
CA ARG A 43 -9.32 7.32 11.23
C ARG A 43 -9.38 8.81 11.57
N SER A 44 -8.20 9.44 11.74
CA SER A 44 -8.13 10.88 12.03
C SER A 44 -8.55 11.73 10.82
N ALA A 45 -8.96 12.98 11.05
CA ALA A 45 -9.32 13.91 9.97
C ALA A 45 -8.16 14.16 8.98
N VAL A 46 -6.92 14.14 9.46
CA VAL A 46 -5.71 14.25 8.61
C VAL A 46 -5.58 13.02 7.71
N ALA A 47 -5.72 11.82 8.26
CA ALA A 47 -5.66 10.58 7.49
C ALA A 47 -6.83 10.45 6.50
N SER A 48 -8.03 10.92 6.85
CA SER A 48 -9.18 11.03 5.93
C SER A 48 -8.89 11.96 4.75
N LYS A 49 -8.30 13.13 5.02
CA LYS A 49 -7.88 14.06 3.96
C LYS A 49 -6.84 13.42 3.03
N HIS A 50 -5.81 12.76 3.56
CA HIS A 50 -4.81 12.08 2.76
C HIS A 50 -5.42 10.95 1.91
N TRP A 51 -6.40 10.22 2.44
CA TRP A 51 -7.13 9.21 1.68
C TRP A 51 -7.89 9.83 0.51
N ILE A 52 -8.65 10.91 0.74
CA ILE A 52 -9.41 11.64 -0.31
C ILE A 52 -8.47 12.18 -1.39
N ASP A 53 -7.35 12.81 -1.00
CA ASP A 53 -6.39 13.40 -1.94
C ASP A 53 -5.74 12.32 -2.82
N ARG A 54 -5.40 11.16 -2.24
CA ARG A 54 -4.89 10.01 -3.00
C ARG A 54 -5.94 9.43 -3.95
N MET A 55 -7.20 9.30 -3.53
CA MET A 55 -8.27 8.82 -4.43
C MET A 55 -8.56 9.80 -5.55
N ARG A 56 -8.49 11.11 -5.28
CA ARG A 56 -8.58 12.14 -6.31
C ARG A 56 -7.46 12.02 -7.33
N PHE A 57 -6.24 11.75 -6.87
CA PHE A 57 -5.10 11.48 -7.74
C PHE A 57 -5.35 10.23 -8.60
N PHE A 58 -5.79 9.10 -8.03
CA PHE A 58 -6.09 7.89 -8.81
C PHE A 58 -7.18 8.11 -9.84
N LEU A 59 -8.24 8.84 -9.49
CA LEU A 59 -9.29 9.24 -10.45
C LEU A 59 -8.76 10.10 -11.59
N SER A 60 -7.74 10.92 -11.34
CA SER A 60 -7.15 11.78 -12.38
C SER A 60 -6.23 11.05 -13.35
N VAL A 61 -5.58 9.96 -12.91
CA VAL A 61 -4.57 9.25 -13.72
C VAL A 61 -5.08 7.96 -14.33
N ASP A 62 -6.03 7.26 -13.68
CA ASP A 62 -6.61 6.00 -14.18
C ASP A 62 -8.03 5.78 -13.62
N PRO A 63 -9.02 6.58 -14.07
CA PRO A 63 -10.40 6.50 -13.55
C PRO A 63 -11.07 5.14 -13.80
N GLY A 64 -10.65 4.41 -14.83
CA GLY A 64 -11.21 3.09 -15.17
C GLY A 64 -11.00 2.01 -14.10
N GLY A 65 -10.01 2.21 -13.22
CA GLY A 65 -9.73 1.32 -12.09
C GLY A 65 -10.47 1.67 -10.80
N CYS A 66 -11.24 2.76 -10.77
CA CYS A 66 -11.90 3.25 -9.57
C CYS A 66 -13.41 2.88 -9.58
N TRP A 67 -13.83 1.99 -8.70
CA TRP A 67 -15.19 1.45 -8.65
C TRP A 67 -15.84 1.64 -7.29
N VAL A 68 -17.15 1.89 -7.28
CA VAL A 68 -17.99 1.98 -6.07
C VAL A 68 -19.24 1.11 -6.20
N ALA A 69 -19.71 0.60 -5.05
CA ALA A 69 -21.04 0.04 -4.89
C ALA A 69 -21.90 1.08 -4.17
N VAL A 70 -22.98 1.54 -4.80
CA VAL A 70 -23.81 2.65 -4.32
C VAL A 70 -25.24 2.16 -4.07
N LYS A 71 -25.79 2.53 -2.93
CA LYS A 71 -27.22 2.37 -2.60
C LYS A 71 -27.95 3.66 -2.96
N GLU A 72 -29.00 3.56 -3.79
CA GLU A 72 -29.62 4.73 -4.45
C GLU A 72 -30.78 5.39 -3.67
N ASP A 73 -31.12 4.92 -2.48
CA ASP A 73 -32.33 5.33 -1.76
C ASP A 73 -32.29 6.74 -1.12
N THR A 74 -31.17 7.46 -1.18
CA THR A 74 -30.95 8.71 -0.41
C THR A 74 -30.61 9.94 -1.26
N GLY A 75 -30.99 10.00 -2.51
CA GLY A 75 -30.78 11.17 -3.39
C GLY A 75 -29.33 11.37 -3.87
N ALA A 76 -28.35 11.41 -2.99
CA ALA A 76 -26.92 11.54 -3.36
C ALA A 76 -26.20 10.17 -3.50
N GLY A 77 -26.89 9.08 -3.16
CA GLY A 77 -26.33 7.73 -3.11
C GLY A 77 -25.33 7.51 -1.97
N GLU A 78 -25.45 6.39 -1.26
CA GLU A 78 -24.52 5.99 -0.21
C GLU A 78 -23.53 4.95 -0.76
N VAL A 79 -22.23 5.23 -0.66
CA VAL A 79 -21.20 4.24 -1.02
C VAL A 79 -21.12 3.19 0.10
N VAL A 80 -21.44 1.94 -0.26
CA VAL A 80 -21.39 0.78 0.64
C VAL A 80 -20.29 -0.22 0.29
N GLY A 81 -19.50 0.08 -0.74
CA GLY A 81 -18.33 -0.70 -1.12
C GLY A 81 -17.47 0.03 -2.15
N PHE A 82 -16.22 -0.33 -2.24
CA PHE A 82 -15.24 0.34 -3.11
C PHE A 82 -14.15 -0.63 -3.55
N ALA A 83 -13.58 -0.39 -4.72
CA ALA A 83 -12.36 -1.02 -5.22
C ALA A 83 -11.59 0.01 -6.04
N MET A 84 -10.40 0.38 -5.58
CA MET A 84 -9.52 1.31 -6.26
C MET A 84 -8.31 0.56 -6.77
N SER A 85 -8.22 0.36 -8.05
CA SER A 85 -7.09 -0.25 -8.73
C SER A 85 -6.51 0.68 -9.78
N GLN A 86 -5.29 0.43 -10.18
CA GLN A 86 -4.59 1.25 -11.16
C GLN A 86 -3.76 0.36 -12.08
N ASN A 87 -3.71 0.71 -13.36
CA ASN A 87 -2.76 0.16 -14.31
C ASN A 87 -1.51 1.06 -14.38
N ARG A 88 -0.33 0.45 -14.30
CA ARG A 88 0.96 1.10 -14.56
C ARG A 88 1.68 0.31 -15.64
N GLY A 89 1.43 0.69 -16.90
CA GLY A 89 1.92 -0.08 -18.04
C GLY A 89 1.44 -1.54 -17.99
N PRO A 90 2.36 -2.53 -17.93
CA PRO A 90 2.00 -3.94 -17.91
C PRO A 90 1.54 -4.48 -16.54
N LEU A 91 1.58 -3.67 -15.47
CA LEU A 91 1.23 -4.09 -14.11
C LEU A 91 -0.08 -3.45 -13.67
N TRP A 92 -0.92 -4.23 -13.00
CA TRP A 92 -2.09 -3.78 -12.26
C TRP A 92 -1.82 -3.87 -10.74
N PHE A 93 -2.34 -2.89 -9.97
CA PHE A 93 -2.35 -3.02 -8.52
C PHE A 93 -3.68 -2.59 -7.91
N LEU A 94 -4.01 -3.18 -6.76
CA LEU A 94 -5.21 -2.84 -5.98
C LEU A 94 -4.79 -2.02 -4.76
N ALA A 95 -5.07 -0.72 -4.79
CA ALA A 95 -4.67 0.21 -3.74
C ALA A 95 -5.54 0.12 -2.48
N THR A 96 -6.85 -0.12 -2.65
CA THR A 96 -7.79 -0.29 -1.54
C THR A 96 -9.06 -0.98 -2.02
N TYR A 97 -9.64 -1.82 -1.15
CA TYR A 97 -10.85 -2.59 -1.46
C TYR A 97 -11.60 -2.93 -0.19
N GLY A 98 -12.91 -2.79 -0.22
CA GLY A 98 -13.73 -3.15 0.93
C GLY A 98 -15.23 -3.05 0.65
N VAL A 99 -15.99 -3.66 1.57
CA VAL A 99 -17.45 -3.59 1.62
C VAL A 99 -17.86 -3.25 3.05
N LEU A 100 -18.68 -2.25 3.20
CA LEU A 100 -19.16 -1.74 4.48
C LEU A 100 -19.78 -2.86 5.33
N PRO A 101 -19.53 -2.95 6.63
CA PRO A 101 -20.23 -3.86 7.53
C PRO A 101 -21.75 -3.77 7.37
N GLY A 102 -22.44 -4.91 7.42
CA GLY A 102 -23.88 -5.00 7.12
C GLY A 102 -24.24 -5.16 5.64
N HIS A 103 -23.33 -4.87 4.72
CA HIS A 103 -23.47 -5.09 3.27
C HIS A 103 -22.59 -6.24 2.73
N GLN A 104 -21.85 -6.90 3.63
CA GLN A 104 -21.01 -8.04 3.32
C GLN A 104 -21.85 -9.32 3.08
N ALA A 105 -21.22 -10.36 2.53
CA ALA A 105 -21.86 -11.65 2.19
C ALA A 105 -23.02 -11.58 1.18
N GLN A 106 -23.26 -10.44 0.53
CA GLN A 106 -24.31 -10.22 -0.48
C GLN A 106 -23.78 -10.22 -1.93
N GLY A 107 -22.55 -10.68 -2.14
CA GLY A 107 -21.92 -10.73 -3.46
C GLY A 107 -21.27 -9.42 -3.93
N LEU A 108 -21.43 -8.30 -3.21
CA LEU A 108 -20.88 -6.99 -3.60
C LEU A 108 -19.37 -7.01 -3.74
N GLY A 109 -18.67 -7.65 -2.80
CA GLY A 109 -17.21 -7.79 -2.89
C GLY A 109 -16.76 -8.54 -4.13
N LYS A 110 -17.53 -9.58 -4.57
CA LYS A 110 -17.24 -10.26 -5.83
C LYS A 110 -17.40 -9.33 -7.02
N ARG A 111 -18.51 -8.61 -7.10
CA ARG A 111 -18.79 -7.69 -8.23
C ARG A 111 -17.75 -6.58 -8.33
N LEU A 112 -17.33 -5.99 -7.22
CA LEU A 112 -16.27 -4.98 -7.18
C LEU A 112 -14.90 -5.54 -7.61
N MET A 113 -14.55 -6.74 -7.13
CA MET A 113 -13.29 -7.39 -7.51
C MET A 113 -13.31 -7.78 -8.99
N ASP A 114 -14.41 -8.30 -9.51
CA ASP A 114 -14.55 -8.65 -10.92
C ASP A 114 -14.36 -7.40 -11.79
N ALA A 115 -15.01 -6.27 -11.46
CA ALA A 115 -14.87 -5.01 -12.17
C ALA A 115 -13.42 -4.46 -12.15
N ALA A 116 -12.75 -4.55 -11.00
CA ALA A 116 -11.34 -4.17 -10.90
C ALA A 116 -10.41 -5.09 -11.71
N LEU A 117 -10.74 -6.39 -11.81
CA LEU A 117 -9.99 -7.37 -12.59
C LEU A 117 -10.28 -7.28 -14.10
N ASP A 118 -11.48 -6.88 -14.50
CA ASP A 118 -11.80 -6.56 -15.88
C ASP A 118 -10.96 -5.37 -16.36
N HIS A 119 -10.79 -4.33 -15.51
CA HIS A 119 -9.90 -3.21 -15.78
C HIS A 119 -8.41 -3.65 -15.85
N ALA A 120 -8.00 -4.67 -15.10
CA ALA A 120 -6.65 -5.22 -15.19
C ALA A 120 -6.32 -5.80 -16.57
N ASP A 121 -7.32 -6.25 -17.32
CA ASP A 121 -7.20 -6.80 -18.69
C ASP A 121 -6.06 -7.84 -18.80
N GLY A 122 -6.06 -8.82 -17.89
CA GLY A 122 -5.10 -9.92 -17.85
C GLY A 122 -3.69 -9.58 -17.35
N ARG A 123 -3.42 -8.34 -16.97
CA ARG A 123 -2.11 -7.92 -16.42
C ARG A 123 -1.73 -8.72 -15.19
N PRO A 124 -0.44 -8.99 -14.97
CA PRO A 124 0.07 -9.33 -13.65
C PRO A 124 -0.39 -8.33 -12.60
N GLY A 125 -0.59 -8.80 -11.37
CA GLY A 125 -1.15 -7.93 -10.34
C GLY A 125 -0.52 -8.11 -8.98
N ILE A 126 -0.51 -7.03 -8.19
CA ILE A 126 0.03 -6.99 -6.82
C ILE A 126 -0.86 -6.14 -5.91
N PHE A 127 -0.97 -6.51 -4.64
CA PHE A 127 -1.51 -5.66 -3.57
C PHE A 127 -1.12 -6.18 -2.18
N SER A 128 -1.19 -5.30 -1.19
CA SER A 128 -1.10 -5.65 0.23
C SER A 128 -2.51 -5.85 0.80
N SER A 129 -2.67 -6.84 1.68
CA SER A 129 -3.96 -7.16 2.29
C SER A 129 -3.83 -7.52 3.76
N SER A 130 -4.92 -7.29 4.51
CA SER A 130 -5.10 -7.79 5.87
C SER A 130 -5.37 -9.30 5.90
N VAL A 131 -5.49 -9.85 7.12
CA VAL A 131 -5.86 -11.26 7.36
C VAL A 131 -7.37 -11.53 7.32
N HIS A 132 -8.21 -10.57 6.94
CA HIS A 132 -9.68 -10.73 6.95
C HIS A 132 -10.12 -11.93 6.09
N ALA A 133 -10.73 -12.93 6.69
CA ALA A 133 -10.99 -14.24 6.07
C ALA A 133 -11.82 -14.17 4.78
N GLY A 134 -12.84 -13.30 4.74
CA GLY A 134 -13.69 -13.10 3.56
C GLY A 134 -12.92 -12.50 2.38
N ALA A 135 -12.07 -11.52 2.63
CA ALA A 135 -11.21 -10.88 1.64
C ALA A 135 -10.14 -11.86 1.13
N THR A 136 -9.43 -12.53 2.04
CA THR A 136 -8.40 -13.54 1.73
C THR A 136 -8.95 -14.66 0.82
N ARG A 137 -10.15 -15.20 1.16
CA ARG A 137 -10.82 -16.17 0.29
C ARG A 137 -11.10 -15.61 -1.10
N ARG A 138 -11.54 -14.35 -1.20
CA ARG A 138 -11.82 -13.68 -2.48
C ARG A 138 -10.57 -13.57 -3.32
N TYR A 139 -9.45 -13.18 -2.74
CA TYR A 139 -8.16 -13.06 -3.43
C TYR A 139 -7.68 -14.40 -4.00
N ARG A 140 -7.78 -15.47 -3.21
CA ARG A 140 -7.43 -16.82 -3.70
C ARG A 140 -8.32 -17.27 -4.86
N LEU A 141 -9.63 -17.02 -4.78
CA LEU A 141 -10.58 -17.34 -5.86
C LEU A 141 -10.35 -16.48 -7.12
N ALA A 142 -9.75 -15.30 -6.98
CA ALA A 142 -9.34 -14.43 -8.08
C ALA A 142 -7.95 -14.80 -8.66
N GLY A 143 -7.33 -15.90 -8.21
CA GLY A 143 -6.08 -16.44 -8.74
C GLY A 143 -4.81 -15.84 -8.14
N PHE A 144 -4.89 -15.08 -7.03
CA PHE A 144 -3.72 -14.54 -6.38
C PHE A 144 -3.02 -15.55 -5.47
N SER A 145 -1.71 -15.59 -5.51
CA SER A 145 -0.86 -16.23 -4.49
C SER A 145 -0.69 -15.27 -3.31
N LEU A 146 -0.85 -15.79 -2.09
CA LEU A 146 -0.75 -15.01 -0.86
C LEU A 146 0.58 -15.31 -0.18
N HIS A 147 1.41 -14.29 -0.04
CA HIS A 147 2.71 -14.38 0.62
C HIS A 147 2.61 -13.71 1.99
N PRO A 148 2.74 -14.44 3.11
CA PRO A 148 2.75 -13.84 4.43
C PRO A 148 3.73 -12.70 4.51
N GLN A 149 3.33 -11.60 5.12
CA GLN A 149 4.20 -10.47 5.37
C GLN A 149 4.42 -10.29 6.87
N MET A 150 5.62 -9.88 7.20
CA MET A 150 6.02 -9.48 8.54
C MET A 150 6.11 -7.96 8.61
N ARG A 151 6.10 -7.44 9.82
CA ARG A 151 6.37 -6.05 10.14
C ARG A 151 7.37 -5.97 11.30
N MET A 152 8.11 -4.88 11.35
CA MET A 152 8.92 -4.51 12.50
C MET A 152 8.29 -3.27 13.14
N VAL A 153 8.15 -3.27 14.47
CA VAL A 153 7.49 -2.18 15.21
C VAL A 153 8.24 -1.90 16.52
N GLY A 154 8.25 -0.64 16.93
CA GLY A 154 8.83 -0.19 18.19
C GLY A 154 9.53 1.15 18.08
N THR A 155 10.25 1.52 19.13
CA THR A 155 11.07 2.73 19.14
C THR A 155 12.52 2.35 18.82
N VAL A 156 13.08 3.00 17.78
CA VAL A 156 14.46 2.74 17.34
C VAL A 156 15.44 3.08 18.46
N ASP A 157 16.29 2.11 18.84
CA ASP A 157 17.42 2.38 19.70
C ASP A 157 18.50 3.16 18.92
N ARG A 158 18.57 4.45 19.15
CA ARG A 158 19.45 5.36 18.42
C ARG A 158 20.93 5.06 18.61
N SER A 159 21.32 4.35 19.68
CA SER A 159 22.70 3.95 19.91
C SER A 159 23.18 2.84 18.97
N THR A 160 22.25 2.16 18.31
CA THR A 160 22.54 1.07 17.37
C THR A 160 22.67 1.55 15.92
N LEU A 161 22.29 2.80 15.62
CA LEU A 161 22.31 3.33 14.27
C LEU A 161 23.75 3.40 13.72
N PRO A 162 24.06 2.71 12.62
CA PRO A 162 25.36 2.82 11.99
C PRO A 162 25.47 4.16 11.25
N PRO A 163 26.69 4.66 11.01
CA PRO A 163 26.87 5.76 10.07
C PRO A 163 26.44 5.30 8.67
N VAL A 164 25.57 6.10 8.03
CA VAL A 164 25.10 5.85 6.68
C VAL A 164 25.72 6.88 5.74
N ASP A 165 26.42 6.40 4.73
CA ASP A 165 27.03 7.21 3.68
C ASP A 165 26.50 6.84 2.31
N GLY A 166 26.82 7.68 1.31
CA GLY A 166 26.49 7.40 -0.09
C GLY A 166 25.01 7.61 -0.44
N LEU A 167 24.23 8.32 0.39
CA LEU A 167 22.87 8.72 0.12
C LEU A 167 22.76 10.23 -0.15
N ARG A 168 21.69 10.66 -0.78
CA ARG A 168 21.32 12.06 -1.00
C ARG A 168 19.81 12.25 -1.09
N GLU A 169 19.36 13.48 -0.95
CA GLU A 169 17.98 13.84 -1.32
C GLU A 169 17.73 13.55 -2.80
N GLY A 170 16.57 12.91 -3.06
CA GLY A 170 16.08 12.64 -4.40
C GLY A 170 15.28 13.82 -4.96
N ARG A 171 15.06 13.84 -6.27
CA ARG A 171 14.35 14.87 -7.01
C ARG A 171 13.61 14.27 -8.20
N ALA A 172 12.80 15.09 -8.89
CA ALA A 172 12.08 14.65 -10.07
C ALA A 172 13.00 14.11 -11.20
N ASP A 173 14.21 14.65 -11.33
CA ASP A 173 15.22 14.17 -12.29
C ASP A 173 15.65 12.70 -12.05
N ASP A 174 15.33 12.16 -10.88
CA ASP A 174 15.64 10.76 -10.54
C ASP A 174 14.59 9.77 -11.06
N PHE A 175 13.37 10.22 -11.40
CA PHE A 175 12.25 9.34 -11.73
C PHE A 175 12.53 8.40 -12.90
N GLU A 176 13.29 8.83 -13.90
CA GLU A 176 13.55 8.01 -15.07
C GLU A 176 14.34 6.74 -14.72
N TRP A 177 15.40 6.86 -13.91
CA TRP A 177 16.16 5.67 -13.49
C TRP A 177 15.42 4.87 -12.39
N MET A 178 14.62 5.53 -11.55
CA MET A 178 13.77 4.86 -10.56
C MET A 178 12.74 3.98 -11.28
N ASP A 179 12.06 4.48 -12.30
CA ASP A 179 11.16 3.69 -13.14
C ASP A 179 11.87 2.53 -13.86
N ARG A 180 13.14 2.68 -14.24
CA ARG A 180 13.92 1.56 -14.79
C ARG A 180 14.20 0.48 -13.74
N LEU A 181 14.55 0.88 -12.52
CA LEU A 181 14.74 -0.04 -11.40
C LEU A 181 13.44 -0.78 -11.07
N ASP A 182 12.32 -0.08 -10.97
CA ASP A 182 11.01 -0.67 -10.71
C ASP A 182 10.58 -1.66 -11.78
N ARG A 183 10.83 -1.36 -13.06
CA ARG A 183 10.57 -2.31 -14.15
C ARG A 183 11.35 -3.61 -13.98
N ASN A 184 12.56 -3.55 -13.47
CA ASN A 184 13.36 -4.76 -13.21
C ASN A 184 12.86 -5.55 -12.00
N LEU A 185 12.33 -4.89 -10.97
CA LEU A 185 11.89 -5.51 -9.73
C LEU A 185 10.44 -6.01 -9.78
N ARG A 186 9.54 -5.22 -10.33
CA ARG A 186 8.09 -5.46 -10.29
C ARG A 186 7.43 -5.52 -11.67
N GLY A 187 8.20 -5.38 -12.74
CA GLY A 187 7.69 -5.43 -14.12
C GLY A 187 7.15 -4.11 -14.68
N ALA A 188 7.02 -3.06 -13.86
CA ALA A 188 6.54 -1.75 -14.29
C ALA A 188 7.12 -0.62 -13.44
N GLY A 189 7.32 0.55 -14.02
CA GLY A 189 7.61 1.78 -13.28
C GLY A 189 6.38 2.26 -12.50
N HIS A 190 6.58 3.15 -11.54
CA HIS A 190 5.49 3.84 -10.83
C HIS A 190 4.90 4.99 -11.67
N GLY A 191 5.69 5.56 -12.59
CA GLY A 191 5.25 6.64 -13.48
C GLY A 191 4.74 7.85 -12.71
N PRO A 192 3.43 8.22 -12.87
CA PRO A 192 2.87 9.40 -12.23
C PRO A 192 2.86 9.35 -10.70
N ASP A 193 2.94 8.15 -10.11
CA ASP A 193 2.92 7.98 -8.65
C ASP A 193 4.15 8.59 -8.00
N HIS A 194 5.31 8.57 -8.68
CA HIS A 194 6.52 9.25 -8.20
C HIS A 194 6.31 10.74 -7.95
N GLY A 195 5.60 11.43 -8.86
CA GLY A 195 5.28 12.84 -8.70
C GLY A 195 4.37 13.11 -7.50
N TYR A 196 3.35 12.26 -7.30
CA TYR A 196 2.47 12.36 -6.14
C TYR A 196 3.23 12.09 -4.82
N MET A 197 4.04 11.03 -4.77
CA MET A 197 4.83 10.68 -3.59
C MET A 197 5.85 11.77 -3.24
N LEU A 198 6.57 12.32 -4.24
CA LEU A 198 7.53 13.42 -4.00
C LEU A 198 6.84 14.69 -3.48
N GLY A 199 5.59 14.95 -3.87
CA GLY A 199 4.81 16.07 -3.36
C GLY A 199 4.31 15.92 -1.91
N THR A 200 4.36 14.70 -1.36
CA THR A 200 3.80 14.37 -0.02
C THR A 200 4.80 13.69 0.91
N MET A 201 5.94 13.23 0.41
CA MET A 201 6.95 12.45 1.14
C MET A 201 8.35 12.96 0.81
N ARG A 202 9.29 12.67 1.70
CA ARG A 202 10.72 12.90 1.47
C ARG A 202 11.29 11.75 0.65
N LEU A 203 12.02 12.04 -0.42
CA LEU A 203 12.71 11.05 -1.24
C LEU A 203 14.20 11.03 -0.91
N VAL A 204 14.74 9.85 -0.60
CA VAL A 204 16.18 9.63 -0.43
C VAL A 204 16.65 8.57 -1.44
N VAL A 205 17.80 8.81 -2.06
CA VAL A 205 18.34 7.96 -3.13
C VAL A 205 19.83 7.65 -2.92
N SER A 206 20.26 6.50 -3.46
CA SER A 206 21.69 6.16 -3.52
C SER A 206 22.45 7.11 -4.45
N ARG A 207 23.67 7.52 -4.05
CA ARG A 207 24.62 8.24 -4.92
C ARG A 207 25.32 7.31 -5.89
N ASP A 208 25.41 6.02 -5.58
CA ASP A 208 26.05 5.02 -6.42
C ASP A 208 25.09 4.58 -7.54
N THR A 209 25.35 5.06 -8.74
CA THR A 209 24.52 4.75 -9.93
C THR A 209 24.67 3.31 -10.41
N THR A 210 25.70 2.58 -9.94
CA THR A 210 25.89 1.15 -10.24
C THR A 210 25.10 0.26 -9.29
N LYS A 211 24.70 0.80 -8.13
CA LYS A 211 23.89 0.16 -7.10
C LYS A 211 22.72 1.07 -6.74
N PRO A 212 21.82 1.36 -7.70
CA PRO A 212 20.74 2.30 -7.50
C PRO A 212 19.74 1.78 -6.46
N GLY A 213 19.12 2.71 -5.77
CA GLY A 213 18.04 2.43 -4.84
C GLY A 213 17.46 3.74 -4.32
N TYR A 214 16.23 3.68 -3.87
CA TYR A 214 15.50 4.82 -3.32
C TYR A 214 14.56 4.41 -2.20
N VAL A 215 14.20 5.36 -1.34
CA VAL A 215 13.16 5.22 -0.33
C VAL A 215 12.35 6.51 -0.25
N TYR A 216 11.03 6.37 -0.22
CA TYR A 216 10.11 7.42 0.19
C TYR A 216 9.85 7.32 1.68
N LEU A 217 9.99 8.44 2.39
CA LEU A 217 9.74 8.56 3.82
C LEU A 217 8.49 9.41 4.04
N ASP A 218 7.58 8.93 4.87
CA ASP A 218 6.40 9.68 5.25
C ASP A 218 6.73 10.87 6.17
N ASP A 219 5.72 11.60 6.64
CA ASP A 219 5.83 12.74 7.54
C ASP A 219 6.40 12.38 8.93
N ARG A 220 6.37 11.10 9.31
CA ARG A 220 6.99 10.55 10.53
C ARG A 220 8.42 10.05 10.30
N GLY A 221 8.92 10.08 9.07
CA GLY A 221 10.23 9.57 8.67
C GLY A 221 10.27 8.05 8.46
N GLN A 222 9.10 7.38 8.41
CA GLN A 222 9.01 5.93 8.21
C GLN A 222 9.10 5.58 6.73
N ALA A 223 9.67 4.40 6.42
CA ALA A 223 9.75 3.91 5.05
C ALA A 223 8.34 3.59 4.50
N ALA A 224 7.87 4.40 3.55
CA ALA A 224 6.58 4.21 2.88
C ALA A 224 6.68 3.35 1.61
N LEU A 225 7.81 3.39 0.93
CA LEU A 225 8.17 2.58 -0.25
C LEU A 225 9.68 2.54 -0.37
N LEU A 226 10.27 1.36 -0.54
CA LEU A 226 11.71 1.20 -0.76
C LEU A 226 11.97 0.22 -1.90
N ALA A 227 12.87 0.60 -2.82
CA ALA A 227 13.33 -0.26 -3.91
C ALA A 227 14.85 -0.11 -4.08
N ALA A 228 15.55 -1.22 -4.28
CA ALA A 228 16.98 -1.20 -4.53
C ALA A 228 17.43 -2.31 -5.47
N ALA A 229 18.52 -2.09 -6.20
CA ALA A 229 19.10 -3.12 -7.06
C ALA A 229 19.77 -4.27 -6.27
N GLN A 230 20.14 -4.01 -5.01
CA GLN A 230 20.87 -4.96 -4.17
C GLN A 230 20.45 -4.81 -2.69
N PRO A 231 20.48 -5.92 -1.90
CA PRO A 231 20.13 -5.88 -0.48
C PRO A 231 20.95 -4.88 0.34
N GLU A 232 22.25 -4.71 0.04
CA GLU A 232 23.12 -3.79 0.79
C GLU A 232 22.70 -2.33 0.60
N THR A 233 22.26 -1.94 -0.60
CA THR A 233 21.69 -0.61 -0.84
C THR A 233 20.35 -0.45 -0.13
N ALA A 234 19.52 -1.49 -0.14
CA ALA A 234 18.24 -1.49 0.55
C ALA A 234 18.42 -1.33 2.08
N GLN A 235 19.39 -2.02 2.67
CA GLN A 235 19.73 -1.88 4.09
C GLN A 235 20.17 -0.45 4.43
N LYS A 236 21.03 0.17 3.62
CA LYS A 236 21.44 1.58 3.83
C LYS A 236 20.25 2.53 3.81
N LEU A 237 19.35 2.37 2.84
CA LEU A 237 18.14 3.19 2.73
C LEU A 237 17.19 2.96 3.91
N LEU A 238 17.08 1.72 4.40
CA LEU A 238 16.25 1.43 5.57
C LEU A 238 16.89 2.00 6.86
N TRP A 239 18.23 1.98 7.00
CA TRP A 239 18.91 2.64 8.11
C TRP A 239 18.68 4.16 8.10
N GLU A 240 18.68 4.81 6.93
CA GLU A 240 18.31 6.22 6.81
C GLU A 240 16.87 6.48 7.25
N ALA A 241 15.93 5.60 6.86
CA ALA A 241 14.55 5.68 7.30
C ALA A 241 14.44 5.57 8.83
N LEU A 242 15.10 4.58 9.44
CA LEU A 242 15.11 4.39 10.89
C LEU A 242 15.77 5.58 11.61
N ALA A 243 16.83 6.15 11.06
CA ALA A 243 17.47 7.36 11.59
C ALA A 243 16.55 8.59 11.49
N SER A 244 15.70 8.66 10.47
CA SER A 244 14.76 9.77 10.24
C SER A 244 13.46 9.61 11.04
N SER A 245 13.13 8.41 11.52
CA SER A 245 11.86 8.12 12.19
C SER A 245 11.70 8.85 13.51
N ARG A 246 10.45 9.21 13.83
CA ARG A 246 10.07 9.94 15.05
C ARG A 246 9.07 9.14 15.87
N GLY A 247 9.42 8.84 17.12
CA GLY A 247 8.58 8.06 18.03
C GLY A 247 8.53 6.58 17.65
N GLU A 248 7.37 5.99 17.76
CA GLU A 248 7.15 4.60 17.35
C GLU A 248 7.27 4.47 15.83
N THR A 249 8.06 3.51 15.41
CA THR A 249 8.38 3.25 14.01
C THR A 249 7.78 1.94 13.55
N LEU A 250 7.43 1.89 12.26
CA LEU A 250 6.85 0.75 11.59
C LEU A 250 7.55 0.50 10.26
N VAL A 251 8.02 -0.72 10.04
CA VAL A 251 8.50 -1.20 8.74
C VAL A 251 7.60 -2.34 8.30
N ASN A 252 6.83 -2.12 7.25
CA ASN A 252 5.81 -3.05 6.74
C ASN A 252 6.26 -3.81 5.49
N CYS A 253 5.40 -4.72 5.04
CA CYS A 253 5.49 -5.42 3.77
C CYS A 253 6.77 -6.28 3.63
N ILE A 254 7.29 -6.80 4.74
CA ILE A 254 8.47 -7.66 4.74
C ILE A 254 8.04 -9.09 4.40
N THR A 255 8.35 -9.53 3.19
CA THR A 255 8.12 -10.90 2.72
C THR A 255 9.42 -11.70 2.77
N THR A 256 9.35 -13.03 2.64
CA THR A 256 10.53 -13.90 2.68
C THR A 256 11.69 -13.45 1.78
N PRO A 257 11.49 -13.02 0.52
CA PRO A 257 12.60 -12.50 -0.29
C PRO A 257 13.22 -11.20 0.25
N ASN A 258 12.59 -10.55 1.24
CA ASN A 258 12.99 -9.28 1.83
C ASN A 258 13.43 -9.41 3.31
N GLU A 259 13.87 -10.59 3.74
CA GLU A 259 14.32 -10.85 5.13
C GLU A 259 15.49 -9.95 5.57
N TRP A 260 16.26 -9.38 4.63
CA TRP A 260 17.27 -8.36 4.93
C TRP A 260 16.73 -7.18 5.77
N ALA A 261 15.43 -6.88 5.65
CA ALA A 261 14.78 -5.82 6.43
C ALA A 261 14.55 -6.23 7.89
N LEU A 262 14.37 -7.53 8.18
CA LEU A 262 14.29 -8.05 9.54
C LEU A 262 15.63 -7.89 10.26
N ASP A 263 16.75 -8.19 9.56
CA ASP A 263 18.09 -8.04 10.14
C ASP A 263 18.34 -6.60 10.58
N VAL A 264 17.96 -5.62 9.73
CA VAL A 264 18.05 -4.19 10.05
C VAL A 264 17.16 -3.82 11.24
N GLY A 265 15.90 -4.25 11.23
CA GLY A 265 14.95 -3.95 12.30
C GLY A 265 15.37 -4.55 13.65
N LEU A 266 15.82 -5.79 13.66
CA LEU A 266 16.33 -6.46 14.88
C LEU A 266 17.60 -5.77 15.43
N ALA A 267 18.50 -5.36 14.54
CA ALA A 267 19.68 -4.59 14.96
C ALA A 267 19.29 -3.24 15.57
N ALA A 268 18.20 -2.61 15.09
CA ALA A 268 17.63 -1.38 15.63
C ALA A 268 16.76 -1.59 16.89
N ARG A 269 16.65 -2.83 17.41
CA ARG A 269 15.84 -3.23 18.56
C ARG A 269 14.34 -3.09 18.36
N LEU A 270 13.85 -3.26 17.14
CA LEU A 270 12.43 -3.36 16.84
C LEU A 270 11.91 -4.79 17.04
N ASP A 271 10.63 -4.90 17.39
CA ASP A 271 9.94 -6.18 17.54
C ASP A 271 9.36 -6.67 16.21
N ILE A 272 9.34 -8.00 16.02
CA ILE A 272 8.71 -8.64 14.85
C ILE A 272 7.24 -8.91 15.13
N GLY A 273 6.39 -8.52 14.20
CA GLY A 273 4.98 -8.89 14.13
C GLY A 273 4.63 -9.53 12.79
N GLN A 274 3.45 -10.12 12.71
CA GLN A 274 2.87 -10.62 11.47
C GLN A 274 1.74 -9.71 11.02
N GLU A 275 1.62 -9.50 9.70
CA GLU A 275 0.56 -8.65 9.16
C GLU A 275 0.16 -9.07 7.75
N GLY A 276 -1.01 -9.62 7.58
CA GLY A 276 -1.61 -9.87 6.29
C GLY A 276 -0.72 -10.55 5.26
N TYR A 277 -0.91 -10.16 4.02
CA TYR A 277 -0.27 -10.79 2.87
C TYR A 277 0.09 -9.77 1.78
N ILE A 278 1.24 -9.96 1.13
CA ILE A 278 1.42 -9.48 -0.23
C ILE A 278 0.80 -10.51 -1.17
N ALA A 279 -0.17 -10.09 -1.94
CA ALA A 279 -0.86 -10.92 -2.91
C ALA A 279 -0.33 -10.60 -4.31
N VAL A 280 0.10 -11.63 -5.05
CA VAL A 280 0.60 -11.48 -6.42
C VAL A 280 -0.10 -12.45 -7.36
N ARG A 281 -0.26 -12.04 -8.62
CA ARG A 281 -0.79 -12.87 -9.71
C ARG A 281 0.03 -12.66 -10.96
N GLY A 282 0.57 -13.74 -11.54
CA GLY A 282 1.34 -13.68 -12.78
C GLY A 282 2.72 -13.01 -12.65
N MET A 283 3.22 -12.84 -11.42
CA MET A 283 4.54 -12.25 -11.15
C MET A 283 5.12 -12.80 -9.85
N PRO A 284 6.45 -12.77 -9.67
CA PRO A 284 7.07 -13.04 -8.37
C PRO A 284 6.85 -11.86 -7.41
N VAL A 285 7.08 -12.10 -6.12
CA VAL A 285 7.18 -11.02 -5.11
C VAL A 285 8.44 -10.21 -5.38
N PRO A 286 8.34 -8.86 -5.50
CA PRO A 286 9.53 -8.02 -5.74
C PRO A 286 10.54 -8.07 -4.60
N ALA A 287 11.84 -8.07 -4.95
CA ALA A 287 12.94 -7.98 -3.98
C ALA A 287 14.24 -7.49 -4.67
N PRO A 288 15.08 -6.70 -3.98
CA PRO A 288 14.86 -6.01 -2.69
C PRO A 288 13.82 -4.89 -2.79
N TYR A 289 12.70 -5.05 -2.09
CA TYR A 289 11.56 -4.15 -2.23
C TYR A 289 10.67 -4.17 -0.97
N LEU A 290 10.37 -3.01 -0.41
CA LEU A 290 9.31 -2.87 0.60
C LEU A 290 8.17 -2.09 -0.04
N ALA A 291 7.07 -2.77 -0.28
CA ALA A 291 5.91 -2.21 -0.96
C ALA A 291 5.24 -1.12 -0.13
N SER A 292 4.75 -0.10 -0.80
CA SER A 292 3.78 0.81 -0.20
C SER A 292 2.43 0.10 -0.04
N GLY A 293 1.71 0.37 1.05
CA GLY A 293 0.34 -0.10 1.20
C GLY A 293 -0.65 0.46 0.16
N HIS A 294 -0.22 1.41 -0.67
CA HIS A 294 -1.12 2.17 -1.56
C HIS A 294 -0.60 2.35 -2.98
N PHE A 295 0.71 2.31 -3.21
CA PHE A 295 1.33 2.53 -4.52
C PHE A 295 2.10 1.32 -5.05
N LEU A 296 2.17 0.27 -4.29
CA LEU A 296 2.65 -1.11 -4.55
C LEU A 296 3.68 -1.29 -5.64
#